data_c39907a4814092075d3b48f55289a195
#
_entry.id   c39907a4814092075d3b48f55289a195
#
_cell.length_a   1.000
_cell.length_b   1.000
_cell.length_c   1.000
_cell.angle_alpha   90.00
_cell.angle_beta   90.00
_cell.angle_gamma   90.00
#
_symmetry.space_group_name_H-M   'P 1'
#
loop_
_entity.id
_entity.type
_entity.pdbx_description
1 polymer ?
#
loop_
_entity_poly.entity_id
_entity_poly.type
_entity_poly.pdbx_seq_one_letter_code
_entity_poly.pdbx_strand_id
1 'polypeptide(L)'
;MAPPIPGEEVLGIMGTQKQSSPDKVEKILEDYGDVFADIINVLVYGGEEVVKLENLADGPTASMFKAAEGNWGQKDRDVIKLDVRNHVTYALYGLENQTAVNYVMPVRSMGYDYASYEKYIRDMKAQNKAEKRVPQYAQELWPDQRICPVVTLVLYFGTTPWTGPTTLHEMMDLPEELKQYVPDYKINLVQVSFLEEETIAKFQSDYPYRSGIFPLG
;
A
#
# COMPACT_ATOMS: atom_id res chain seq x y z
N MET A 1 64.44 19.44 -23.24
CA MET A 1 64.31 18.01 -22.87
C MET A 1 62.98 17.88 -22.17
N ALA A 2 61.94 17.50 -22.90
CA ALA A 2 60.57 17.34 -22.37
C ALA A 2 60.35 15.87 -21.97
N PRO A 3 59.62 15.58 -20.86
CA PRO A 3 59.34 14.21 -20.46
C PRO A 3 58.21 13.60 -21.30
N PRO A 4 58.13 12.27 -21.42
CA PRO A 4 57.20 11.57 -22.27
C PRO A 4 55.79 11.47 -21.67
N ILE A 5 54.79 11.47 -22.58
CA ILE A 5 53.36 11.27 -22.30
C ILE A 5 53.08 9.80 -21.99
N PRO A 6 52.35 9.45 -20.92
CA PRO A 6 51.92 8.06 -20.67
C PRO A 6 50.69 7.72 -21.52
N GLY A 7 50.71 6.45 -21.99
CA GLY A 7 49.78 5.92 -22.96
C GLY A 7 48.32 5.79 -22.47
N GLU A 8 47.44 5.74 -23.45
CA GLU A 8 46.03 5.42 -23.38
C GLU A 8 45.80 4.01 -22.88
N GLU A 9 45.25 3.84 -21.68
CA GLU A 9 44.56 2.63 -21.26
C GLU A 9 43.09 2.73 -21.65
N VAL A 10 42.74 1.92 -22.62
CA VAL A 10 41.32 1.67 -22.99
C VAL A 10 40.69 0.82 -21.88
N LEU A 11 40.08 1.45 -20.91
CA LEU A 11 39.25 0.76 -19.92
C LEU A 11 37.89 0.49 -20.53
N GLY A 12 37.64 -0.78 -20.85
CA GLY A 12 36.34 -1.30 -21.25
C GLY A 12 35.28 -0.96 -20.21
N ILE A 13 34.27 -0.23 -20.62
CA ILE A 13 33.07 0.01 -19.85
C ILE A 13 32.26 -1.29 -19.88
N MET A 14 32.52 -2.19 -18.93
CA MET A 14 31.54 -3.21 -18.55
C MET A 14 30.39 -2.49 -17.86
N GLY A 15 29.29 -2.30 -18.58
CA GLY A 15 28.05 -1.87 -18.01
C GLY A 15 27.61 -2.87 -16.95
N THR A 16 27.77 -2.53 -15.68
CA THR A 16 27.07 -3.20 -14.59
C THR A 16 25.59 -2.99 -14.78
N GLN A 17 24.91 -4.00 -15.30
CA GLN A 17 23.46 -4.09 -15.18
C GLN A 17 23.13 -4.01 -13.70
N LYS A 18 22.56 -2.90 -13.29
CA LYS A 18 22.02 -2.68 -11.95
C LYS A 18 20.86 -3.65 -11.80
N GLN A 19 21.10 -4.79 -11.18
CA GLN A 19 20.08 -5.76 -10.82
C GLN A 19 19.02 -4.99 -10.01
N SER A 20 17.81 -4.86 -10.56
CA SER A 20 16.71 -4.26 -9.82
C SER A 20 16.48 -5.09 -8.56
N SER A 21 16.40 -4.42 -7.39
CA SER A 21 16.08 -5.14 -6.15
C SER A 21 14.71 -5.82 -6.30
N PRO A 22 14.48 -7.00 -5.68
CA PRO A 22 13.20 -7.70 -5.71
C PRO A 22 12.02 -6.76 -5.43
N ASP A 23 12.11 -5.90 -4.42
CA ASP A 23 11.10 -4.89 -4.05
C ASP A 23 10.65 -3.98 -5.20
N LYS A 24 11.54 -3.68 -6.16
CA LYS A 24 11.19 -2.85 -7.32
C LYS A 24 10.39 -3.61 -8.37
N VAL A 25 10.67 -4.89 -8.53
CA VAL A 25 9.96 -5.75 -9.50
C VAL A 25 8.55 -6.02 -9.00
N GLU A 26 8.40 -6.33 -7.73
CA GLU A 26 7.10 -6.55 -7.08
C GLU A 26 6.20 -5.31 -7.19
N LYS A 27 6.72 -4.16 -6.81
CA LYS A 27 6.01 -2.88 -6.91
C LYS A 27 5.58 -2.54 -8.36
N ILE A 28 6.41 -2.84 -9.35
CA ILE A 28 6.06 -2.63 -10.76
C ILE A 28 4.94 -3.58 -11.19
N LEU A 29 4.98 -4.85 -10.78
CA LEU A 29 3.93 -5.82 -11.11
C LEU A 29 2.59 -5.45 -10.48
N GLU A 30 2.60 -5.04 -9.23
CA GLU A 30 1.40 -4.62 -8.47
C GLU A 30 0.78 -3.33 -9.01
N ASP A 31 1.54 -2.49 -9.70
CA ASP A 31 1.02 -1.27 -10.32
C ASP A 31 0.19 -1.53 -11.58
N TYR A 32 0.35 -2.70 -12.22
CA TYR A 32 -0.53 -3.11 -13.31
C TYR A 32 -1.93 -3.40 -12.76
N GLY A 33 -2.95 -2.76 -13.35
CA GLY A 33 -4.30 -2.77 -12.84
C GLY A 33 -4.95 -4.16 -12.81
N ASP A 34 -4.64 -5.03 -13.76
CA ASP A 34 -5.11 -6.41 -13.82
C ASP A 34 -4.49 -7.28 -12.70
N VAL A 35 -3.19 -7.13 -12.48
CA VAL A 35 -2.48 -7.82 -11.38
C VAL A 35 -2.98 -7.30 -10.04
N PHE A 36 -3.16 -5.99 -9.89
CA PHE A 36 -3.71 -5.40 -8.67
C PHE A 36 -5.12 -5.91 -8.37
N ALA A 37 -6.00 -5.93 -9.38
CA ALA A 37 -7.35 -6.45 -9.22
C ALA A 37 -7.34 -7.91 -8.77
N ASP A 38 -6.49 -8.73 -9.37
CA ASP A 38 -6.34 -10.15 -9.05
C ASP A 38 -5.87 -10.34 -7.59
N ILE A 39 -4.85 -9.60 -7.15
CA ILE A 39 -4.37 -9.59 -5.76
C ILE A 39 -5.51 -9.30 -4.79
N ILE A 40 -6.27 -8.23 -5.03
CA ILE A 40 -7.38 -7.85 -4.14
C ILE A 40 -8.50 -8.89 -4.19
N ASN A 41 -8.86 -9.39 -5.37
CA ASN A 41 -9.91 -10.41 -5.52
C ASN A 41 -9.55 -11.70 -4.78
N VAL A 42 -8.31 -12.15 -4.87
CA VAL A 42 -7.88 -13.38 -4.18
C VAL A 42 -7.75 -13.15 -2.68
N LEU A 43 -7.04 -12.10 -2.26
CA LEU A 43 -6.67 -11.94 -0.85
C LEU A 43 -7.76 -11.31 0.03
N VAL A 44 -8.67 -10.52 -0.55
CA VAL A 44 -9.77 -9.87 0.18
C VAL A 44 -11.10 -10.59 -0.05
N TYR A 45 -11.35 -11.03 -1.28
CA TYR A 45 -12.64 -11.60 -1.67
C TYR A 45 -12.60 -13.12 -1.93
N GLY A 46 -11.49 -13.80 -1.57
CA GLY A 46 -11.38 -15.26 -1.65
C GLY A 46 -11.40 -15.84 -3.06
N GLY A 47 -11.13 -15.01 -4.08
CA GLY A 47 -11.12 -15.35 -5.49
C GLY A 47 -12.40 -14.93 -6.24
N GLU A 48 -13.37 -14.29 -5.58
CA GLU A 48 -14.51 -13.68 -6.27
C GLU A 48 -14.07 -12.44 -7.05
N GLU A 49 -14.51 -12.31 -8.31
CA GLU A 49 -14.20 -11.16 -9.17
C GLU A 49 -15.05 -9.93 -8.79
N VAL A 50 -14.69 -9.27 -7.70
CA VAL A 50 -15.38 -8.08 -7.18
C VAL A 50 -14.76 -6.80 -7.71
N VAL A 51 -13.43 -6.73 -7.73
CA VAL A 51 -12.66 -5.60 -8.25
C VAL A 51 -12.36 -5.86 -9.72
N LYS A 52 -12.76 -4.92 -10.59
CA LYS A 52 -12.57 -5.04 -12.04
C LYS A 52 -11.62 -3.98 -12.54
N LEU A 53 -10.79 -4.34 -13.52
CA LEU A 53 -9.81 -3.43 -14.13
C LEU A 53 -10.44 -2.11 -14.61
N GLU A 54 -11.61 -2.19 -15.24
CA GLU A 54 -12.33 -1.02 -15.76
C GLU A 54 -12.80 -0.03 -14.68
N ASN A 55 -12.88 -0.47 -13.43
CA ASN A 55 -13.26 0.35 -12.30
C ASN A 55 -12.05 0.90 -11.52
N LEU A 56 -10.84 0.43 -11.82
CA LEU A 56 -9.66 0.89 -11.12
C LEU A 56 -9.16 2.22 -11.67
N ALA A 57 -8.90 3.13 -10.75
CA ALA A 57 -8.21 4.39 -11.00
C ALA A 57 -7.01 4.51 -10.07
N ASP A 58 -5.93 5.14 -10.54
CA ASP A 58 -4.77 5.37 -9.70
C ASP A 58 -5.12 6.25 -8.52
N GLY A 59 -4.76 5.77 -7.35
CA GLY A 59 -4.85 6.55 -6.13
C GLY A 59 -3.73 7.61 -6.07
N PRO A 60 -3.86 8.58 -5.18
CA PRO A 60 -2.84 9.60 -4.98
C PRO A 60 -1.58 8.96 -4.36
N THR A 61 -0.62 8.58 -5.19
CA THR A 61 0.68 8.01 -4.77
C THR A 61 1.59 9.03 -4.10
N ALA A 62 1.38 10.31 -4.35
CA ALA A 62 2.20 11.34 -3.73
C ALA A 62 1.65 11.69 -2.33
N SER A 63 2.42 11.37 -1.33
CA SER A 63 2.57 12.11 -0.06
C SER A 63 1.89 13.49 -0.06
N MET A 64 0.60 13.50 0.09
CA MET A 64 -0.10 14.75 0.40
C MET A 64 -0.10 15.02 1.92
N PHE A 65 0.77 14.32 2.66
CA PHE A 65 1.25 14.76 3.95
C PHE A 65 2.43 15.71 3.79
N LYS A 66 2.19 16.92 3.38
CA LYS A 66 2.92 18.00 4.00
C LYS A 66 2.38 18.06 5.43
N ALA A 67 3.01 17.30 6.33
CA ALA A 67 2.93 17.63 7.72
C ALA A 67 3.25 19.11 7.83
N ALA A 68 2.33 19.88 8.36
CA ALA A 68 2.67 21.19 8.84
C ALA A 68 3.84 20.97 9.81
N GLU A 69 5.01 21.44 9.39
CA GLU A 69 6.21 21.58 10.19
C GLU A 69 6.59 20.42 11.10
N GLY A 70 7.43 19.51 10.59
CA GLY A 70 8.15 18.55 11.41
C GLY A 70 8.38 17.22 10.73
N ASN A 71 9.58 16.90 10.51
CA ASN A 71 10.29 15.71 10.01
C ASN A 71 9.68 14.32 10.29
N TRP A 72 8.43 14.10 9.92
CA TRP A 72 7.88 12.76 9.77
C TRP A 72 8.10 12.36 8.32
N GLY A 73 9.09 11.53 8.11
CA GLY A 73 9.49 11.11 6.78
C GLY A 73 8.27 10.66 5.97
N GLN A 74 8.17 11.26 4.80
CA GLN A 74 7.32 10.90 3.71
C GLN A 74 7.38 9.38 3.50
N LYS A 75 6.35 8.64 3.92
CA LYS A 75 6.22 7.21 3.70
C LYS A 75 4.96 7.01 2.90
N ASP A 76 5.16 6.87 1.59
CA ASP A 76 4.09 6.50 0.68
C ASP A 76 3.85 4.99 0.80
N ARG A 77 2.61 4.53 0.65
CA ARG A 77 2.32 3.13 0.35
C ARG A 77 2.94 2.79 -0.99
N ASP A 78 3.27 1.52 -1.18
CA ASP A 78 3.88 1.08 -2.42
C ASP A 78 2.94 1.24 -3.60
N VAL A 79 1.70 0.80 -3.48
CA VAL A 79 0.66 0.96 -4.51
C VAL A 79 -0.68 1.32 -3.87
N ILE A 80 -1.42 2.24 -4.51
CA ILE A 80 -2.76 2.66 -4.10
C ILE A 80 -3.65 2.75 -5.34
N LYS A 81 -4.81 2.10 -5.29
CA LYS A 81 -5.84 2.25 -6.32
C LYS A 81 -7.23 2.47 -5.72
N LEU A 82 -8.04 3.21 -6.47
CA LEU A 82 -9.44 3.48 -6.15
C LEU A 82 -10.31 2.55 -6.99
N ASP A 83 -11.27 1.90 -6.37
CA ASP A 83 -12.38 1.24 -7.08
C ASP A 83 -13.51 2.26 -7.25
N VAL A 84 -13.73 2.69 -8.48
CA VAL A 84 -14.70 3.73 -8.83
C VAL A 84 -15.81 3.10 -9.66
N ARG A 85 -17.02 3.06 -9.12
CA ARG A 85 -18.20 2.49 -9.78
C ARG A 85 -19.27 3.58 -9.98
N ASN A 86 -19.71 3.77 -11.21
CA ASN A 86 -20.72 4.80 -11.55
C ASN A 86 -20.37 6.19 -10.99
N HIS A 87 -19.10 6.61 -11.11
CA HIS A 87 -18.58 7.89 -10.60
C HIS A 87 -18.55 8.02 -9.06
N VAL A 88 -18.75 6.91 -8.33
CA VAL A 88 -18.64 6.87 -6.87
C VAL A 88 -17.45 6.01 -6.48
N THR A 89 -16.57 6.52 -5.63
CA THR A 89 -15.48 5.73 -5.05
C THR A 89 -16.08 4.71 -4.09
N TYR A 90 -16.01 3.43 -4.46
CA TYR A 90 -16.53 2.32 -3.67
C TYR A 90 -15.56 1.93 -2.54
N ALA A 91 -14.27 1.83 -2.85
CA ALA A 91 -13.23 1.55 -1.89
C ALA A 91 -11.87 2.11 -2.33
N LEU A 92 -10.96 2.29 -1.38
CA LEU A 92 -9.56 2.53 -1.62
C LEU A 92 -8.78 1.31 -1.12
N TYR A 93 -7.98 0.73 -2.01
CA TYR A 93 -7.09 -0.38 -1.68
C TYR A 93 -5.64 0.10 -1.72
N GLY A 94 -4.86 -0.31 -0.73
CA GLY A 94 -3.44 -0.04 -0.65
C GLY A 94 -2.64 -1.31 -0.40
N LEU A 95 -1.49 -1.44 -1.06
CA LEU A 95 -0.52 -2.48 -0.82
C LEU A 95 0.72 -1.87 -0.17
N GLU A 96 1.25 -2.54 0.82
CA GLU A 96 2.48 -2.17 1.53
C GLU A 96 3.38 -3.40 1.61
N ASN A 97 4.49 -3.40 0.87
CA ASN A 97 5.40 -4.53 0.76
C ASN A 97 6.44 -4.52 1.88
N GLN A 98 6.65 -5.68 2.50
CA GLN A 98 7.64 -5.86 3.56
C GLN A 98 8.47 -7.12 3.29
N THR A 99 9.79 -6.98 3.21
CA THR A 99 10.73 -8.11 3.09
C THR A 99 11.30 -8.53 4.45
N ALA A 100 11.14 -7.68 5.46
CA ALA A 100 11.55 -7.94 6.82
C ALA A 100 10.45 -7.56 7.81
N VAL A 101 10.46 -8.17 9.00
CA VAL A 101 9.53 -7.85 10.07
C VAL A 101 9.69 -6.39 10.50
N ASN A 102 8.58 -5.66 10.53
CA ASN A 102 8.53 -4.27 10.94
C ASN A 102 7.68 -4.14 12.21
N TYR A 103 8.35 -3.91 13.34
CA TYR A 103 7.72 -3.87 14.64
C TYR A 103 6.79 -2.65 14.89
N VAL A 104 6.79 -1.67 14.01
CA VAL A 104 5.88 -0.51 14.08
C VAL A 104 4.81 -0.52 12.99
N MET A 105 4.59 -1.67 12.37
CA MET A 105 3.68 -1.81 11.24
C MET A 105 2.24 -1.41 11.56
N PRO A 106 1.65 -1.75 12.71
CA PRO A 106 0.30 -1.28 13.06
C PRO A 106 0.17 0.24 13.07
N VAL A 107 1.15 0.96 13.65
CA VAL A 107 1.14 2.44 13.65
C VAL A 107 1.35 3.01 12.25
N ARG A 108 2.20 2.38 11.42
CA ARG A 108 2.39 2.81 10.03
C ARG A 108 1.11 2.67 9.21
N SER A 109 0.48 1.49 9.27
CA SER A 109 -0.75 1.23 8.53
C SER A 109 -1.90 2.13 8.99
N MET A 110 -2.05 2.34 10.30
CA MET A 110 -3.02 3.29 10.86
C MET A 110 -2.78 4.71 10.33
N GLY A 111 -1.52 5.14 10.22
CA GLY A 111 -1.14 6.44 9.65
C GLY A 111 -1.51 6.55 8.17
N TYR A 112 -1.34 5.49 7.39
CA TYR A 112 -1.73 5.46 5.99
C TYR A 112 -3.24 5.55 5.80
N ASP A 113 -4.01 4.80 6.61
CA ASP A 113 -5.47 4.81 6.51
C ASP A 113 -6.03 6.16 6.95
N TYR A 114 -5.51 6.72 8.05
CA TYR A 114 -5.85 8.09 8.48
C TYR A 114 -5.63 9.10 7.36
N ALA A 115 -4.48 9.01 6.69
CA ALA A 115 -4.14 9.88 5.58
C ALA A 115 -5.14 9.83 4.45
N SER A 116 -5.55 8.63 4.11
CA SER A 116 -6.52 8.40 3.05
C SER A 116 -7.88 8.96 3.43
N TYR A 117 -8.35 8.75 4.66
CA TYR A 117 -9.60 9.33 5.16
C TYR A 117 -9.54 10.86 5.19
N GLU A 118 -8.44 11.45 5.69
CA GLU A 118 -8.29 12.91 5.75
C GLU A 118 -8.33 13.53 4.35
N LYS A 119 -7.62 12.91 3.39
CA LYS A 119 -7.66 13.37 2.00
C LYS A 119 -9.08 13.30 1.44
N TYR A 120 -9.77 12.17 1.64
CA TYR A 120 -11.13 11.98 1.13
C TYR A 120 -12.08 13.04 1.69
N ILE A 121 -12.04 13.28 2.99
CA ILE A 121 -12.84 14.32 3.66
C ILE A 121 -12.52 15.71 3.08
N ARG A 122 -11.24 16.02 2.88
CA ARG A 122 -10.82 17.31 2.30
C ARG A 122 -11.34 17.49 0.88
N ASP A 123 -11.29 16.45 0.05
CA ASP A 123 -11.79 16.49 -1.32
C ASP A 123 -13.32 16.68 -1.34
N MET A 124 -14.05 15.98 -0.46
CA MET A 124 -15.51 16.17 -0.29
C MET A 124 -15.87 17.59 0.16
N LYS A 125 -15.10 18.17 1.07
CA LYS A 125 -15.28 19.58 1.50
C LYS A 125 -15.08 20.53 0.33
N ALA A 126 -14.06 20.31 -0.48
CA ALA A 126 -13.78 21.12 -1.67
C ALA A 126 -14.95 21.04 -2.68
N GLN A 127 -15.46 19.82 -2.91
CA GLN A 127 -16.63 19.59 -3.77
C GLN A 127 -17.87 20.27 -3.22
N ASN A 128 -18.19 20.10 -1.93
CA ASN A 128 -19.34 20.75 -1.27
C ASN A 128 -19.27 22.28 -1.44
N LYS A 129 -18.08 22.86 -1.33
CA LYS A 129 -17.87 24.29 -1.54
C LYS A 129 -18.11 24.70 -3.01
N ALA A 130 -17.60 23.91 -3.96
CA ALA A 130 -17.77 24.19 -5.39
C ALA A 130 -19.25 24.11 -5.81
N GLU A 131 -20.00 23.17 -5.26
CA GLU A 131 -21.44 22.98 -5.48
C GLU A 131 -22.31 23.96 -4.66
N LYS A 132 -21.68 24.89 -3.92
CA LYS A 132 -22.36 25.82 -2.99
C LYS A 132 -23.19 25.13 -1.90
N ARG A 133 -22.90 23.87 -1.59
CA ARG A 133 -23.42 23.15 -0.44
C ARG A 133 -22.64 23.63 0.79
N VAL A 134 -23.06 24.71 1.41
CA VAL A 134 -22.41 25.23 2.63
C VAL A 134 -23.06 24.54 3.83
N PRO A 135 -22.29 23.82 4.66
CA PRO A 135 -22.81 23.23 5.88
C PRO A 135 -23.37 24.31 6.82
N GLN A 136 -24.53 24.08 7.36
CA GLN A 136 -25.23 25.06 8.19
C GLN A 136 -24.47 25.47 9.47
N TYR A 137 -23.47 24.67 9.89
CA TYR A 137 -22.69 24.84 11.11
C TYR A 137 -21.19 24.60 10.92
N ALA A 138 -20.63 24.95 9.77
CA ALA A 138 -19.20 24.73 9.47
C ALA A 138 -18.75 23.25 9.62
N GLN A 139 -19.67 22.31 9.50
CA GLN A 139 -19.36 20.90 9.52
C GLN A 139 -18.63 20.49 8.24
N GLU A 140 -17.73 19.52 8.37
CA GLU A 140 -16.90 19.11 7.25
C GLU A 140 -17.63 18.24 6.25
N LEU A 141 -18.59 17.44 6.72
CA LEU A 141 -19.45 16.56 5.93
C LEU A 141 -20.93 16.80 6.20
N TRP A 142 -21.76 16.57 5.20
CA TRP A 142 -23.19 16.53 5.37
C TRP A 142 -23.64 15.20 6.01
N PRO A 143 -24.77 15.16 6.74
CA PRO A 143 -25.25 13.94 7.41
C PRO A 143 -25.52 12.75 6.46
N ASP A 144 -25.80 13.02 5.19
CA ASP A 144 -26.04 12.02 4.14
C ASP A 144 -24.75 11.54 3.44
N GLN A 145 -23.66 12.25 3.62
CA GLN A 145 -22.38 11.87 3.02
C GLN A 145 -21.71 10.74 3.81
N ARG A 146 -21.03 9.86 3.10
CA ARG A 146 -20.24 8.76 3.68
C ARG A 146 -18.85 8.79 3.08
N ILE A 147 -17.86 8.42 3.87
CA ILE A 147 -16.50 8.22 3.39
C ILE A 147 -16.37 6.80 2.83
N CYS A 148 -15.50 6.62 1.84
CA CYS A 148 -15.21 5.30 1.30
C CYS A 148 -14.37 4.48 2.29
N PRO A 149 -14.53 3.15 2.34
CA PRO A 149 -13.65 2.30 3.13
C PRO A 149 -12.24 2.31 2.56
N VAL A 150 -11.25 2.22 3.45
CA VAL A 150 -9.85 2.05 3.13
C VAL A 150 -9.42 0.66 3.57
N VAL A 151 -8.82 -0.11 2.67
CA VAL A 151 -8.30 -1.45 2.93
C VAL A 151 -6.82 -1.45 2.60
N THR A 152 -5.95 -1.57 3.59
CA THR A 152 -4.51 -1.71 3.42
C THR A 152 -4.11 -3.14 3.67
N LEU A 153 -3.48 -3.80 2.68
CA LEU A 153 -2.84 -5.10 2.84
C LEU A 153 -1.35 -4.89 3.08
N VAL A 154 -0.81 -5.56 4.07
CA VAL A 154 0.63 -5.67 4.31
C VAL A 154 1.09 -6.99 3.72
N LEU A 155 1.80 -6.94 2.59
CA LEU A 155 2.30 -8.11 1.89
C LEU A 155 3.71 -8.40 2.39
N TYR A 156 3.87 -9.49 3.13
CA TYR A 156 5.14 -9.89 3.70
C TYR A 156 5.78 -11.00 2.88
N PHE A 157 6.93 -10.71 2.28
CA PHE A 157 7.71 -11.58 1.40
C PHE A 157 8.88 -12.28 2.11
N GLY A 158 8.98 -12.15 3.44
CA GLY A 158 10.05 -12.83 4.18
C GLY A 158 9.94 -14.36 4.12
N THR A 159 11.08 -15.03 4.20
CA THR A 159 11.17 -16.50 4.17
C THR A 159 10.99 -17.16 5.54
N THR A 160 10.84 -16.37 6.59
CA THR A 160 10.50 -16.82 7.96
C THR A 160 9.15 -16.25 8.36
N PRO A 161 8.37 -16.92 9.21
CA PRO A 161 7.10 -16.41 9.67
C PRO A 161 7.21 -15.01 10.29
N TRP A 162 6.15 -14.21 10.15
CA TRP A 162 6.08 -12.90 10.79
C TRP A 162 6.04 -13.05 12.31
N THR A 163 6.90 -12.32 12.99
CA THR A 163 7.02 -12.33 14.47
C THR A 163 6.77 -10.98 15.11
N GLY A 164 6.47 -9.96 14.30
CA GLY A 164 6.14 -8.62 14.79
C GLY A 164 4.68 -8.49 15.24
N PRO A 165 4.33 -7.37 15.85
CA PRO A 165 2.96 -7.10 16.23
C PRO A 165 2.04 -7.00 15.00
N THR A 166 0.82 -7.50 15.14
CA THR A 166 -0.25 -7.43 14.15
C THR A 166 -1.35 -6.46 14.56
N THR A 167 -1.36 -6.06 15.82
CA THR A 167 -2.31 -5.10 16.38
C THR A 167 -1.59 -3.98 17.14
N LEU A 168 -2.28 -2.86 17.32
CA LEU A 168 -1.77 -1.74 18.11
C LEU A 168 -1.63 -2.12 19.59
N HIS A 169 -2.55 -2.93 20.11
CA HIS A 169 -2.49 -3.36 21.51
C HIS A 169 -1.26 -4.25 21.80
N GLU A 170 -0.83 -5.07 20.84
CA GLU A 170 0.40 -5.89 20.98
C GLU A 170 1.68 -5.03 21.10
N MET A 171 1.61 -3.74 20.75
CA MET A 171 2.73 -2.81 20.88
C MET A 171 2.75 -2.07 22.22
N MET A 172 1.77 -2.30 23.10
CA MET A 172 1.55 -1.55 24.33
C MET A 172 1.65 -2.45 25.56
N ASP A 173 2.19 -1.90 26.63
CA ASP A 173 1.97 -2.42 27.98
C ASP A 173 0.65 -1.82 28.50
N LEU A 174 -0.46 -2.38 28.01
CA LEU A 174 -1.81 -1.83 28.17
C LEU A 174 -2.52 -2.45 29.39
N PRO A 175 -2.75 -1.66 30.48
CA PRO A 175 -3.54 -2.09 31.62
C PRO A 175 -4.95 -2.53 31.20
N GLU A 176 -5.48 -3.58 31.85
CA GLU A 176 -6.79 -4.17 31.47
C GLU A 176 -7.94 -3.15 31.54
N GLU A 177 -7.91 -2.29 32.54
CA GLU A 177 -8.92 -1.22 32.73
C GLU A 177 -8.91 -0.16 31.62
N LEU A 178 -7.80 -0.01 30.89
CA LEU A 178 -7.68 0.95 29.80
C LEU A 178 -8.06 0.37 28.43
N LYS A 179 -8.14 -0.94 28.27
CA LYS A 179 -8.44 -1.58 26.98
C LYS A 179 -9.76 -1.11 26.37
N GLN A 180 -10.78 -0.85 27.19
CA GLN A 180 -12.07 -0.36 26.70
C GLN A 180 -12.02 1.07 26.14
N TYR A 181 -11.00 1.84 26.45
CA TYR A 181 -10.83 3.24 26.00
C TYR A 181 -9.80 3.40 24.90
N VAL A 182 -8.95 2.41 24.68
CA VAL A 182 -7.92 2.43 23.64
C VAL A 182 -8.38 1.55 22.49
N PRO A 183 -8.83 2.13 21.36
CA PRO A 183 -9.19 1.35 20.18
C PRO A 183 -7.98 0.54 19.67
N ASP A 184 -8.20 -0.73 19.37
CA ASP A 184 -7.19 -1.54 18.72
C ASP A 184 -7.21 -1.31 17.21
N TYR A 185 -6.05 -1.31 16.59
CA TYR A 185 -5.88 -1.25 15.14
C TYR A 185 -5.15 -2.49 14.67
N LYS A 186 -5.84 -3.34 13.91
CA LYS A 186 -5.29 -4.57 13.35
C LYS A 186 -4.86 -4.36 11.91
N ILE A 187 -3.65 -4.81 11.55
CA ILE A 187 -3.19 -4.84 10.15
C ILE A 187 -3.76 -6.06 9.42
N ASN A 188 -3.97 -5.93 8.11
CA ASN A 188 -4.30 -7.06 7.23
C ASN A 188 -2.99 -7.65 6.69
N LEU A 189 -2.34 -8.46 7.50
CA LEU A 189 -1.07 -9.10 7.17
C LEU A 189 -1.31 -10.31 6.28
N VAL A 190 -0.64 -10.35 5.14
CA VAL A 190 -0.57 -11.50 4.24
C VAL A 190 0.87 -11.96 4.16
N GLN A 191 1.16 -13.15 4.64
CA GLN A 191 2.47 -13.77 4.54
C GLN A 191 2.57 -14.49 3.20
N VAL A 192 3.07 -13.79 2.18
CA VAL A 192 2.97 -14.23 0.77
C VAL A 192 3.72 -15.53 0.53
N SER A 193 4.91 -15.69 1.15
CA SER A 193 5.70 -16.93 1.06
C SER A 193 5.07 -18.14 1.78
N PHE A 194 3.97 -17.94 2.51
CA PHE A 194 3.27 -18.96 3.28
C PHE A 194 1.81 -19.11 2.85
N LEU A 195 1.46 -18.61 1.67
CA LEU A 195 0.12 -18.82 1.12
C LEU A 195 -0.10 -20.32 0.82
N GLU A 196 -1.29 -20.78 1.14
CA GLU A 196 -1.71 -22.16 0.84
C GLU A 196 -1.90 -22.35 -0.67
N GLU A 197 -1.62 -23.55 -1.17
CA GLU A 197 -1.76 -23.89 -2.59
C GLU A 197 -3.17 -23.59 -3.14
N GLU A 198 -4.20 -23.82 -2.32
CA GLU A 198 -5.58 -23.48 -2.67
C GLU A 198 -5.78 -21.96 -2.93
N THR A 199 -5.11 -21.11 -2.15
CA THR A 199 -5.17 -19.65 -2.34
C THR A 199 -4.38 -19.26 -3.59
N ILE A 200 -3.20 -19.86 -3.79
CA ILE A 200 -2.36 -19.62 -4.96
C ILE A 200 -3.09 -19.98 -6.25
N ALA A 201 -3.81 -21.09 -6.25
CA ALA A 201 -4.57 -21.59 -7.41
C ALA A 201 -5.74 -20.66 -7.83
N LYS A 202 -6.14 -19.72 -6.97
CA LYS A 202 -7.19 -18.72 -7.28
C LYS A 202 -6.68 -17.53 -8.09
N PHE A 203 -5.35 -17.28 -8.10
CA PHE A 203 -4.79 -16.22 -8.91
C PHE A 203 -4.92 -16.53 -10.40
N GLN A 204 -5.35 -15.54 -11.14
CA GLN A 204 -5.46 -15.61 -12.60
C GLN A 204 -4.23 -15.02 -13.29
N SER A 205 -3.52 -14.12 -12.59
CA SER A 205 -2.28 -13.53 -13.04
C SER A 205 -1.07 -14.39 -12.66
N ASP A 206 0.06 -14.13 -13.31
CA ASP A 206 1.35 -14.75 -12.96
C ASP A 206 1.99 -14.16 -11.68
N TYR A 207 1.26 -13.35 -10.91
CA TYR A 207 1.79 -12.66 -9.74
C TYR A 207 2.50 -13.58 -8.75
N PRO A 208 1.94 -14.73 -8.33
CA PRO A 208 2.58 -15.62 -7.37
C PRO A 208 3.92 -16.18 -7.84
N TYR A 209 4.07 -16.33 -9.16
CA TYR A 209 5.28 -16.90 -9.77
C TYR A 209 6.33 -15.85 -10.11
N ARG A 210 5.90 -14.66 -10.51
CA ARG A 210 6.80 -13.55 -10.91
C ARG A 210 7.34 -12.77 -9.72
N SER A 211 6.67 -12.78 -8.58
CA SER A 211 7.16 -12.21 -7.33
C SER A 211 8.34 -12.99 -6.72
N GLY A 212 8.81 -14.06 -7.39
CA GLY A 212 9.96 -14.85 -6.97
C GLY A 212 9.70 -15.78 -5.77
N ILE A 213 8.44 -15.89 -5.34
CA ILE A 213 8.03 -16.68 -4.17
C ILE A 213 7.94 -18.15 -4.52
N PHE A 214 7.50 -18.45 -5.75
CA PHE A 214 7.41 -19.82 -6.25
C PHE A 214 8.24 -19.99 -7.52
N PRO A 215 9.04 -21.07 -7.62
CA PRO A 215 9.75 -21.38 -8.86
C PRO A 215 8.72 -21.63 -9.97
N LEU A 216 8.95 -21.04 -11.13
CA LEU A 216 8.26 -21.43 -12.36
C LEU A 216 8.52 -22.92 -12.56
N GLY A 217 7.49 -23.79 -12.44
CA GLY A 217 7.57 -25.23 -12.62
C GLY A 217 8.00 -25.65 -14.02
#